data_ae5926045aa35c3d68fdfc6fcfa4ba3f
#
_entry.id   ae5926045aa35c3d68fdfc6fcfa4ba3f
#
_cell.length_a   1.000
_cell.length_b   1.000
_cell.length_c   1.000
_cell.angle_alpha   90.00
_cell.angle_beta   90.00
_cell.angle_gamma   90.00
#
_symmetry.space_group_name_H-M   'P 1'
#
loop_
_entity.id
_entity.type
_entity.pdbx_description
1 polymer ?
#
loop_
_entity_poly.entity_id
_entity_poly.type
_entity_poly.pdbx_seq_one_letter_code
_entity_poly.pdbx_strand_id
1 'polypeptide(L)'
;MKLSQTGMGTVKLNNIDEMYPGQSILLQTGQLVQYGAGIFGYNTIPLLVKKKIESIIEETLNKYGCIEVLLPVLQPDSIWKNSGRYDHYVNDGTMLITESNKGTFCLAPTGEEAMLEFLREKLKSYKNLPVTYYQIGEKFRNEIRTRGYLLRGKSFEMMDAY
;
A
#
# COMPACT_ATOMS: atom_id res chain seq x y z
N MET A 1 17.62 17.68 10.44
CA MET A 1 16.62 18.53 9.71
C MET A 1 16.12 19.59 10.67
N LYS A 2 16.05 20.86 10.24
CA LYS A 2 15.52 21.95 11.08
C LYS A 2 13.98 21.97 10.98
N LEU A 3 13.28 22.28 12.08
CA LEU A 3 11.82 22.40 12.09
C LEU A 3 11.28 23.37 11.00
N SER A 4 12.00 24.44 10.70
CA SER A 4 11.67 25.37 9.61
C SER A 4 11.65 24.73 8.21
N GLN A 5 12.24 23.55 8.05
CA GLN A 5 12.28 22.81 6.77
C GLN A 5 11.16 21.77 6.67
N THR A 6 10.36 21.60 7.72
CA THR A 6 9.27 20.61 7.75
C THR A 6 7.96 21.15 7.18
N GLY A 7 7.89 22.42 6.81
CA GLY A 7 6.65 23.07 6.41
C GLY A 7 5.64 23.26 7.55
N MET A 8 6.06 23.05 8.81
CA MET A 8 5.22 23.28 9.98
C MET A 8 5.26 24.75 10.38
N GLY A 9 4.21 25.49 10.07
CA GLY A 9 3.89 26.76 10.69
C GLY A 9 3.17 26.56 12.03
N THR A 10 3.05 27.65 12.81
CA THR A 10 2.18 27.64 13.98
C THR A 10 0.72 27.66 13.53
N VAL A 11 -0.04 26.62 13.88
CA VAL A 11 -1.45 26.47 13.52
C VAL A 11 -2.27 26.34 14.80
N LYS A 12 -3.39 27.09 14.89
CA LYS A 12 -4.37 26.90 15.95
C LYS A 12 -5.17 25.63 15.65
N LEU A 13 -5.05 24.63 16.52
CA LEU A 13 -5.81 23.39 16.41
C LEU A 13 -7.26 23.61 16.87
N ASN A 14 -8.21 23.06 16.13
CA ASN A 14 -9.64 23.10 16.44
C ASN A 14 -10.18 21.67 16.46
N ASN A 15 -11.10 21.35 17.37
CA ASN A 15 -11.88 20.10 17.42
C ASN A 15 -11.07 18.85 16.97
N ILE A 16 -10.08 18.46 17.76
CA ILE A 16 -9.27 17.28 17.48
C ILE A 16 -10.17 16.06 17.62
N ASP A 17 -10.10 15.16 16.64
CA ASP A 17 -10.78 13.87 16.70
C ASP A 17 -10.19 13.04 17.85
N GLU A 18 -10.99 12.76 18.87
CA GLU A 18 -10.54 12.03 20.06
C GLU A 18 -10.17 10.57 19.78
N MET A 19 -10.77 9.96 18.77
CA MET A 19 -10.46 8.58 18.38
C MET A 19 -9.16 8.48 17.58
N TYR A 20 -8.84 9.51 16.78
CA TYR A 20 -7.64 9.55 15.92
C TYR A 20 -6.88 10.88 16.05
N PRO A 21 -6.43 11.25 17.25
CA PRO A 21 -5.89 12.59 17.51
C PRO A 21 -4.64 12.89 16.67
N GLY A 22 -3.75 11.92 16.48
CA GLY A 22 -2.53 12.09 15.69
C GLY A 22 -2.83 12.45 14.23
N GLN A 23 -3.72 11.71 13.58
CA GLN A 23 -4.11 11.97 12.19
C GLN A 23 -4.87 13.29 12.05
N SER A 24 -5.74 13.62 13.01
CA SER A 24 -6.46 14.90 13.05
C SER A 24 -5.49 16.08 13.13
N ILE A 25 -4.48 16.01 14.00
CA ILE A 25 -3.43 17.02 14.10
C ILE A 25 -2.63 17.15 12.81
N LEU A 26 -2.24 16.02 12.20
CA LEU A 26 -1.49 16.03 10.95
C LEU A 26 -2.27 16.68 9.79
N LEU A 27 -3.59 16.47 9.73
CA LEU A 27 -4.44 17.15 8.74
C LEU A 27 -4.53 18.64 9.01
N GLN A 28 -4.81 19.06 10.23
CA GLN A 28 -4.96 20.47 10.58
C GLN A 28 -3.65 21.25 10.39
N THR A 29 -2.51 20.60 10.53
CA THR A 29 -1.18 21.19 10.33
C THR A 29 -0.66 21.09 8.90
N GLY A 30 -1.45 20.55 7.96
CA GLY A 30 -1.03 20.35 6.57
C GLY A 30 0.06 19.28 6.38
N GLN A 31 0.31 18.46 7.40
CA GLN A 31 1.25 17.33 7.29
C GLN A 31 0.65 16.12 6.57
N LEU A 32 -0.69 15.98 6.65
CA LEU A 32 -1.46 15.13 5.75
C LEU A 32 -2.33 16.03 4.87
N VAL A 33 -2.44 15.68 3.59
CA VAL A 33 -3.33 16.35 2.63
C VAL A 33 -4.31 15.32 2.08
N GLN A 34 -5.59 15.56 2.28
CA GLN A 34 -6.64 14.69 1.75
C GLN A 34 -7.03 15.14 0.34
N TYR A 35 -6.81 14.28 -0.64
CA TYR A 35 -7.22 14.50 -2.04
C TYR A 35 -8.61 13.96 -2.35
N GLY A 36 -9.07 13.01 -1.55
CA GLY A 36 -10.38 12.39 -1.66
C GLY A 36 -10.62 11.44 -0.50
N ALA A 37 -11.80 10.86 -0.41
CA ALA A 37 -12.13 9.89 0.64
C ALA A 37 -11.16 8.70 0.58
N GLY A 38 -10.31 8.55 1.61
CA GLY A 38 -9.31 7.48 1.70
C GLY A 38 -8.09 7.64 0.79
N ILE A 39 -7.82 8.85 0.29
CA ILE A 39 -6.66 9.16 -0.55
C ILE A 39 -5.91 10.33 0.09
N PHE A 40 -4.68 10.09 0.53
CA PHE A 40 -3.89 11.03 1.29
C PHE A 40 -2.48 11.21 0.71
N GLY A 41 -2.00 12.45 0.73
CA GLY A 41 -0.60 12.77 0.51
C GLY A 41 0.11 13.04 1.84
N TYR A 42 1.36 12.65 1.91
CA TYR A 42 2.21 12.77 3.08
C TYR A 42 3.20 13.91 2.90
N ASN A 43 3.21 14.87 3.81
CA ASN A 43 4.29 15.83 3.92
C ASN A 43 5.43 15.23 4.76
N THR A 44 6.41 16.03 5.11
CA THR A 44 7.70 15.59 5.68
C THR A 44 7.57 14.69 6.92
N ILE A 45 6.75 15.07 7.92
CA ILE A 45 6.69 14.35 9.19
C ILE A 45 6.07 12.96 9.05
N PRO A 46 4.85 12.79 8.52
CA PRO A 46 4.27 11.45 8.35
C PRO A 46 5.10 10.60 7.39
N LEU A 47 5.75 11.19 6.38
CA LEU A 47 6.66 10.45 5.49
C LEU A 47 7.89 9.92 6.24
N LEU A 48 8.46 10.69 7.16
CA LEU A 48 9.58 10.21 7.99
C LEU A 48 9.16 9.09 8.93
N VAL A 49 7.97 9.20 9.54
CA VAL A 49 7.41 8.15 10.40
C VAL A 49 7.19 6.87 9.58
N LYS A 50 6.58 7.00 8.40
CA LYS A 50 6.36 5.89 7.46
C LYS A 50 7.68 5.17 7.16
N LYS A 51 8.70 5.89 6.68
CA LYS A 51 10.02 5.32 6.37
C LYS A 51 10.68 4.64 7.57
N LYS A 52 10.47 5.16 8.78
CA LYS A 52 11.01 4.53 9.99
C LYS A 52 10.33 3.21 10.30
N ILE A 53 9.00 3.12 10.11
CA ILE A 53 8.25 1.87 10.25
C ILE A 53 8.72 0.85 9.22
N GLU A 54 8.85 1.26 7.96
CA GLU A 54 9.35 0.41 6.87
C GLU A 54 10.73 -0.16 7.20
N SER A 55 11.68 0.70 7.61
CA SER A 55 13.04 0.27 8.00
C SER A 55 13.04 -0.79 9.12
N ILE A 56 12.16 -0.67 10.11
CA ILE A 56 12.03 -1.65 11.19
C ILE A 56 11.52 -3.01 10.66
N ILE A 57 10.56 -2.96 9.73
CA ILE A 57 10.00 -4.16 9.09
C ILE A 57 11.06 -4.82 8.21
N GLU A 58 11.73 -4.07 7.34
CA GLU A 58 12.81 -4.54 6.46
C GLU A 58 13.96 -5.19 7.25
N GLU A 59 14.46 -4.50 8.28
CA GLU A 59 15.50 -5.03 9.15
C GLU A 59 15.09 -6.35 9.80
N THR A 60 13.82 -6.48 10.18
CA THR A 60 13.28 -7.69 10.79
C THR A 60 13.20 -8.83 9.78
N LEU A 61 12.62 -8.60 8.60
CA LEU A 61 12.48 -9.62 7.57
C LEU A 61 13.83 -10.09 7.04
N ASN A 62 14.77 -9.16 6.86
CA ASN A 62 16.13 -9.48 6.42
C ASN A 62 16.88 -10.39 7.41
N LYS A 63 16.66 -10.21 8.73
CA LYS A 63 17.21 -11.11 9.76
C LYS A 63 16.71 -12.55 9.63
N TYR A 64 15.50 -12.73 9.11
CA TYR A 64 14.92 -14.06 8.85
C TYR A 64 15.25 -14.60 7.45
N GLY A 65 16.08 -13.91 6.68
CA GLY A 65 16.49 -14.33 5.34
C GLY A 65 15.40 -14.17 4.27
N CYS A 66 14.41 -13.32 4.51
CA CYS A 66 13.40 -12.99 3.51
C CYS A 66 14.01 -12.15 2.39
N ILE A 67 13.55 -12.35 1.17
CA ILE A 67 14.06 -11.69 -0.04
C ILE A 67 13.09 -10.60 -0.46
N GLU A 68 13.57 -9.36 -0.50
CA GLU A 68 12.77 -8.24 -0.99
C GLU A 68 12.61 -8.28 -2.51
N VAL A 69 11.39 -7.97 -2.98
CA VAL A 69 11.07 -7.81 -4.40
C VAL A 69 10.16 -6.60 -4.60
N LEU A 70 10.13 -6.09 -5.81
CA LEU A 70 9.19 -5.05 -6.22
C LEU A 70 8.29 -5.61 -7.34
N LEU A 71 7.01 -5.72 -7.06
CA LEU A 71 6.01 -6.18 -8.02
C LEU A 71 5.23 -5.00 -8.61
N PRO A 72 4.74 -5.12 -9.85
CA PRO A 72 3.98 -4.05 -10.49
C PRO A 72 2.66 -3.80 -9.78
N VAL A 73 2.34 -2.53 -9.59
CA VAL A 73 1.04 -2.09 -9.05
C VAL A 73 -0.06 -2.19 -10.12
N LEU A 74 0.26 -1.79 -11.36
CA LEU A 74 -0.62 -1.96 -12.51
C LEU A 74 -0.41 -3.37 -13.08
N GLN A 75 -1.45 -4.19 -13.04
CA GLN A 75 -1.39 -5.59 -13.39
C GLN A 75 -2.37 -5.91 -14.52
N PRO A 76 -1.99 -6.77 -15.49
CA PRO A 76 -2.95 -7.23 -16.49
C PRO A 76 -4.02 -8.10 -15.81
N ASP A 77 -5.26 -8.01 -16.27
CA ASP A 77 -6.38 -8.79 -15.73
C ASP A 77 -6.20 -10.31 -15.88
N SER A 78 -5.38 -10.71 -16.84
CA SER A 78 -5.10 -12.12 -17.13
C SER A 78 -4.51 -12.88 -15.95
N ILE A 79 -3.64 -12.26 -15.13
CA ILE A 79 -3.07 -12.95 -13.96
C ILE A 79 -4.14 -13.24 -12.90
N TRP A 80 -5.12 -12.35 -12.76
CA TRP A 80 -6.26 -12.49 -11.86
C TRP A 80 -7.28 -13.51 -12.38
N LYS A 81 -7.50 -13.55 -13.70
CA LYS A 81 -8.32 -14.58 -14.34
C LYS A 81 -7.70 -15.96 -14.21
N ASN A 82 -6.39 -16.06 -14.36
CA ASN A 82 -5.65 -17.32 -14.21
C ASN A 82 -5.73 -17.89 -12.78
N SER A 83 -5.77 -17.03 -11.75
CA SER A 83 -5.96 -17.46 -10.35
C SER A 83 -7.43 -17.78 -10.01
N GLY A 84 -8.38 -17.42 -10.90
CA GLY A 84 -9.82 -17.55 -10.65
C GLY A 84 -10.40 -16.51 -9.69
N ARG A 85 -9.60 -15.52 -9.24
CA ARG A 85 -10.03 -14.51 -8.26
C ARG A 85 -10.60 -13.23 -8.90
N TYR A 86 -10.45 -13.06 -10.22
CA TYR A 86 -10.88 -11.84 -10.92
C TYR A 86 -12.35 -11.50 -10.65
N ASP A 87 -13.27 -12.43 -10.95
CA ASP A 87 -14.70 -12.18 -10.84
C ASP A 87 -15.13 -11.87 -9.40
N HIS A 88 -14.50 -12.52 -8.41
CA HIS A 88 -14.78 -12.24 -7.00
C HIS A 88 -14.43 -10.79 -6.64
N TYR A 89 -13.23 -10.33 -6.96
CA TYR A 89 -12.77 -8.96 -6.64
C TYR A 89 -13.49 -7.88 -7.43
N VAL A 90 -13.97 -8.21 -8.64
CA VAL A 90 -14.79 -7.28 -9.47
C VAL A 90 -16.21 -7.20 -8.94
N ASN A 91 -16.84 -8.34 -8.64
CA ASN A 91 -18.24 -8.41 -8.23
C ASN A 91 -18.47 -7.83 -6.83
N ASP A 92 -17.52 -7.99 -5.92
CA ASP A 92 -17.59 -7.35 -4.59
C ASP A 92 -17.17 -5.86 -4.62
N GLY A 93 -16.75 -5.36 -5.78
CA GLY A 93 -16.41 -3.97 -6.00
C GLY A 93 -15.08 -3.53 -5.38
N THR A 94 -14.24 -4.46 -4.91
CA THR A 94 -12.96 -4.14 -4.25
C THR A 94 -11.90 -3.68 -5.26
N MET A 95 -11.88 -4.28 -6.47
CA MET A 95 -10.86 -4.02 -7.49
C MET A 95 -11.13 -2.73 -8.25
N LEU A 96 -10.08 -1.91 -8.39
CA LEU A 96 -10.07 -0.79 -9.33
C LEU A 96 -9.54 -1.28 -10.68
N ILE A 97 -10.35 -1.09 -11.71
CA ILE A 97 -10.08 -1.54 -13.08
C ILE A 97 -9.88 -0.31 -13.98
N THR A 98 -8.98 -0.42 -14.91
CA THR A 98 -8.80 0.55 -16.00
C THR A 98 -8.74 -0.17 -17.33
N GLU A 99 -9.33 0.42 -18.34
CA GLU A 99 -9.35 -0.10 -19.70
C GLU A 99 -8.49 0.75 -20.61
N SER A 100 -7.83 0.11 -21.55
CA SER A 100 -7.10 0.75 -22.63
C SER A 100 -7.37 0.03 -23.96
N ASN A 101 -6.93 0.61 -25.06
CA ASN A 101 -6.97 -0.04 -26.38
C ASN A 101 -6.10 -1.32 -26.47
N LYS A 102 -5.29 -1.61 -25.45
CA LYS A 102 -4.41 -2.80 -25.37
C LYS A 102 -4.89 -3.83 -24.35
N GLY A 103 -6.03 -3.63 -23.72
CA GLY A 103 -6.62 -4.56 -22.77
C GLY A 103 -7.04 -3.92 -21.45
N THR A 104 -7.48 -4.77 -20.55
CA THR A 104 -7.94 -4.43 -19.20
C THR A 104 -6.81 -4.62 -18.20
N PHE A 105 -6.65 -3.66 -17.32
CA PHE A 105 -5.66 -3.68 -16.24
C PHE A 105 -6.35 -3.45 -14.90
N CYS A 106 -5.72 -3.95 -13.83
CA CYS A 106 -6.19 -3.80 -12.46
C CYS A 106 -5.14 -3.07 -11.63
N LEU A 107 -5.56 -2.21 -10.72
CA LEU A 107 -4.70 -1.71 -9.66
C LEU A 107 -4.66 -2.76 -8.55
N ALA A 108 -3.48 -3.20 -8.16
CA ALA A 108 -3.26 -4.32 -7.24
C ALA A 108 -3.93 -4.09 -5.86
N PRO A 109 -4.94 -4.85 -5.48
CA PRO A 109 -5.49 -4.84 -4.12
C PRO A 109 -4.65 -5.68 -3.14
N THR A 110 -3.82 -6.57 -3.65
CA THR A 110 -2.87 -7.47 -2.97
C THR A 110 -1.79 -7.91 -3.95
N GLY A 111 -0.79 -8.69 -3.55
CA GLY A 111 0.37 -9.04 -4.38
C GLY A 111 0.46 -10.50 -4.79
N GLU A 112 -0.44 -11.40 -4.33
CA GLU A 112 -0.31 -12.86 -4.53
C GLU A 112 -0.18 -13.25 -6.01
N GLU A 113 -1.06 -12.74 -6.88
CA GLU A 113 -1.08 -13.10 -8.30
C GLU A 113 0.22 -12.71 -9.00
N ALA A 114 0.68 -11.48 -8.76
CA ALA A 114 1.94 -11.01 -9.34
C ALA A 114 3.14 -11.76 -8.75
N MET A 115 3.11 -12.11 -7.47
CA MET A 115 4.16 -12.90 -6.82
C MET A 115 4.22 -14.31 -7.41
N LEU A 116 3.09 -14.96 -7.63
CA LEU A 116 3.05 -16.30 -8.23
C LEU A 116 3.59 -16.28 -9.66
N GLU A 117 3.25 -15.29 -10.48
CA GLU A 117 3.84 -15.14 -11.82
C GLU A 117 5.35 -14.90 -11.76
N PHE A 118 5.81 -14.06 -10.84
CA PHE A 118 7.25 -13.83 -10.60
C PHE A 118 7.96 -15.13 -10.18
N LEU A 119 7.37 -15.89 -9.26
CA LEU A 119 7.95 -17.14 -8.74
C LEU A 119 7.93 -18.27 -9.78
N ARG A 120 6.95 -18.32 -10.66
CA ARG A 120 6.89 -19.31 -11.76
C ARG A 120 8.16 -19.27 -12.61
N GLU A 121 8.73 -18.10 -12.81
CA GLU A 121 9.99 -17.94 -13.55
C GLU A 121 11.24 -18.28 -12.70
N LYS A 122 11.15 -18.17 -11.38
CA LYS A 122 12.29 -18.34 -10.47
C LYS A 122 12.38 -19.74 -9.85
N LEU A 123 11.26 -20.31 -9.45
CA LEU A 123 11.21 -21.60 -8.74
C LEU A 123 10.99 -22.74 -9.74
N LYS A 124 12.07 -23.33 -10.20
CA LYS A 124 12.03 -24.47 -11.15
C LYS A 124 12.18 -25.83 -10.44
N SER A 125 12.44 -25.86 -9.14
CA SER A 125 12.60 -27.09 -8.36
C SER A 125 12.13 -26.90 -6.92
N TYR A 126 11.51 -27.94 -6.36
CA TYR A 126 11.14 -27.99 -4.94
C TYR A 126 12.36 -27.88 -4.00
N LYS A 127 13.57 -28.16 -4.51
CA LYS A 127 14.82 -27.99 -3.74
C LYS A 127 15.15 -26.54 -3.44
N ASN A 128 14.48 -25.60 -4.10
CA ASN A 128 14.63 -24.17 -3.85
C ASN A 128 13.71 -23.68 -2.68
N LEU A 129 12.93 -24.59 -2.09
CA LEU A 129 12.05 -24.32 -0.97
C LEU A 129 12.65 -24.83 0.36
N PRO A 130 12.35 -24.21 1.51
CA PRO A 130 11.50 -23.02 1.65
C PRO A 130 12.22 -21.72 1.26
N VAL A 131 11.48 -20.77 0.74
CA VAL A 131 11.94 -19.40 0.47
C VAL A 131 10.80 -18.43 0.78
N THR A 132 11.13 -17.30 1.36
CA THR A 132 10.15 -16.24 1.65
C THR A 132 10.52 -14.99 0.88
N TYR A 133 9.60 -14.51 0.06
CA TYR A 133 9.68 -13.22 -0.61
C TYR A 133 8.75 -12.22 0.05
N TYR A 134 9.14 -10.95 0.07
CA TYR A 134 8.27 -9.89 0.56
C TYR A 134 8.39 -8.64 -0.30
N GLN A 135 7.40 -7.78 -0.21
CA GLN A 135 7.44 -6.43 -0.73
C GLN A 135 6.82 -5.46 0.26
N ILE A 136 7.25 -4.21 0.21
CA ILE A 136 6.54 -3.06 0.76
C ILE A 136 6.12 -2.21 -0.43
N GLY A 137 4.81 -2.04 -0.61
CA GLY A 137 4.34 -1.35 -1.79
C GLY A 137 2.88 -0.93 -1.72
N GLU A 138 2.55 0.04 -2.56
CA GLU A 138 1.22 0.62 -2.62
C GLU A 138 0.19 -0.39 -3.12
N LYS A 139 -0.96 -0.38 -2.47
CA LYS A 139 -2.13 -1.19 -2.83
C LYS A 139 -3.36 -0.31 -2.95
N PHE A 140 -4.32 -0.79 -3.73
CA PHE A 140 -5.53 -0.05 -4.05
C PHE A 140 -6.76 -0.92 -3.82
N ARG A 141 -7.69 -0.42 -3.01
CA ARG A 141 -8.99 -1.06 -2.80
C ARG A 141 -10.09 -0.02 -2.92
N ASN A 142 -11.11 -0.30 -3.70
CA ASN A 142 -12.24 0.59 -3.87
C ASN A 142 -13.16 0.55 -2.64
N GLU A 143 -12.62 0.98 -1.50
CA GLU A 143 -13.34 1.00 -0.24
C GLU A 143 -14.59 1.89 -0.31
N ILE A 144 -15.76 1.29 -0.07
CA ILE A 144 -17.04 2.02 -0.03
C ILE A 144 -17.09 2.96 1.18
N ARG A 145 -16.54 2.51 2.32
CA ARG A 145 -16.50 3.26 3.58
C ARG A 145 -15.07 3.35 4.09
N THR A 146 -14.40 4.43 3.75
CA THR A 146 -13.09 4.76 4.33
C THR A 146 -13.27 5.15 5.80
N ARG A 147 -12.30 4.81 6.66
CA ARG A 147 -12.39 5.02 8.09
C ARG A 147 -11.04 5.30 8.72
N GLY A 148 -11.03 6.16 9.74
CA GLY A 148 -9.85 6.41 10.56
C GLY A 148 -8.69 7.00 9.77
N TYR A 149 -8.99 7.91 8.84
CA TYR A 149 -8.00 8.57 7.98
C TYR A 149 -7.12 7.56 7.23
N LEU A 150 -5.90 7.30 7.73
CA LEU A 150 -4.94 6.39 7.12
C LEU A 150 -5.20 4.90 7.42
N LEU A 151 -6.09 4.56 8.36
CA LEU A 151 -6.29 3.17 8.78
C LEU A 151 -7.06 2.33 7.75
N ARG A 152 -7.99 2.95 7.01
CA ARG A 152 -8.74 2.28 5.95
C ARG A 152 -8.94 3.24 4.79
N GLY A 153 -7.97 3.26 3.89
CA GLY A 153 -7.94 4.10 2.70
C GLY A 153 -8.22 3.33 1.42
N LYS A 154 -8.35 4.07 0.32
CA LYS A 154 -8.43 3.51 -1.05
C LYS A 154 -7.06 3.26 -1.66
N SER A 155 -6.08 4.06 -1.28
CA SER A 155 -4.66 3.91 -1.59
C SER A 155 -3.91 3.84 -0.27
N PHE A 156 -3.13 2.80 -0.07
CA PHE A 156 -2.39 2.56 1.16
C PHE A 156 -1.19 1.65 0.88
N GLU A 157 -0.21 1.71 1.75
CA GLU A 157 0.95 0.82 1.66
C GLU A 157 0.75 -0.44 2.49
N MET A 158 1.22 -1.54 1.94
CA MET A 158 1.14 -2.85 2.57
C MET A 158 2.51 -3.52 2.50
N MET A 159 2.94 -4.09 3.62
CA MET A 159 3.95 -5.12 3.63
C MET A 159 3.22 -6.47 3.50
N ASP A 160 3.54 -7.19 2.46
CA ASP A 160 3.04 -8.54 2.18
C ASP A 160 4.21 -9.49 1.94
N ALA A 161 4.17 -10.65 2.59
CA ALA A 161 5.19 -11.70 2.50
C ALA A 161 4.55 -13.05 2.14
N TYR A 162 5.28 -13.83 1.35
CA TYR A 162 4.81 -15.08 0.74
C TYR A 162 5.85 -16.18 0.88
#